data_d6851bc144704f5030fbdee37dc7ddc4
#
_entry.id   d6851bc144704f5030fbdee37dc7ddc4
#
_cell.length_a   1.000
_cell.length_b   1.000
_cell.length_c   1.000
_cell.angle_alpha   90.00
_cell.angle_beta   90.00
_cell.angle_gamma   90.00
#
_symmetry.space_group_name_H-M   'P 1'
#
loop_
_entity.id
_entity.type
_entity.pdbx_description
1 polymer ?
#
loop_
_entity_poly.entity_id
_entity_poly.type
_entity_poly.pdbx_seq_one_letter_code
_entity_poly.pdbx_strand_id
1 'polypeptide(L)'
;MPSIIKKTLTSKNATQKLIKKHDKLVHSEHMKVTSHVQRECDEWIVNTLMLDKVDVPFKYKRKKLYQSLQGQRVNLTYYPDSEMIAGFSIEIMSVVRIKIS
;
A
#
# COMPACT_ATOMS: atom_id res chain seq x y z
N MET A 1 -21.25 -17.00 3.23
CA MET A 1 -21.35 -16.63 3.72
C MET A 1 -21.24 -16.38 3.88
N PRO A 2 -21.14 -16.27 3.77
CA PRO A 2 -21.12 -15.82 4.11
C PRO A 2 -20.86 -15.33 4.36
N SER A 3 -20.77 -15.04 4.44
CA SER A 3 -20.79 -14.47 4.86
C SER A 3 -20.36 -14.10 5.15
N ILE A 4 -20.08 -13.88 5.30
CA ILE A 4 -19.88 -13.47 5.68
C ILE A 4 -19.96 -13.08 5.83
N ILE A 5 -19.99 -12.88 6.07
CA ILE A 5 -20.33 -12.34 6.40
C ILE A 5 -20.86 -12.05 6.74
N LYS A 6 -21.13 -11.97 7.14
CA LYS A 6 -21.79 -11.48 7.68
C LYS A 6 -21.78 -11.04 8.30
N LYS A 7 -21.51 -10.51 8.62
CA LYS A 7 -21.53 -9.95 9.29
C LYS A 7 -21.42 -9.27 9.39
N THR A 8 -21.39 -8.82 9.41
CA THR A 8 -21.31 -8.13 9.67
C THR A 8 -21.49 -7.49 9.35
N LEU A 9 -22.21 -6.85 9.60
CA LEU A 9 -22.36 -6.04 9.26
C LEU A 9 -21.80 -4.90 8.73
N THR A 10 -22.17 -3.82 8.97
CA THR A 10 -21.08 -2.90 8.67
C THR A 10 -20.07 -3.51 7.78
N SER A 11 -19.85 -4.68 8.01
CA SER A 11 -18.87 -5.44 7.27
C SER A 11 -19.25 -5.61 5.82
N LYS A 12 -20.50 -5.43 5.49
CA LYS A 12 -20.94 -5.60 4.11
C LYS A 12 -20.36 -4.53 3.19
N ASN A 13 -20.40 -3.28 3.60
CA ASN A 13 -19.83 -2.20 2.80
C ASN A 13 -18.31 -2.30 2.72
N ALA A 14 -17.69 -2.66 3.82
CA ALA A 14 -16.24 -2.86 3.83
C ALA A 14 -15.83 -4.01 2.91
N THR A 15 -16.61 -5.08 2.89
CA THR A 15 -16.33 -6.22 2.03
C THR A 15 -16.47 -5.84 0.56
N GLN A 16 -17.47 -5.06 0.21
CA GLN A 16 -17.64 -4.63 -1.17
C GLN A 16 -16.49 -3.73 -1.63
N LYS A 17 -16.02 -2.84 -0.78
CA LYS A 17 -14.86 -2.01 -1.10
C LYS A 17 -13.62 -2.86 -1.30
N LEU A 18 -13.44 -3.85 -0.47
CA LEU A 18 -12.31 -4.74 -0.56
C LEU A 18 -12.33 -5.53 -1.88
N ILE A 19 -13.49 -6.02 -2.27
CA ILE A 19 -13.64 -6.75 -3.52
C ILE A 19 -13.31 -5.87 -4.71
N LYS A 20 -13.79 -4.63 -4.71
CA LYS A 20 -13.48 -3.70 -5.79
C LYS A 20 -11.98 -3.44 -5.89
N LYS A 21 -11.31 -3.30 -4.75
CA LYS A 21 -9.87 -3.10 -4.75
C LYS A 21 -9.12 -4.34 -5.22
N HIS A 22 -9.65 -5.52 -4.92
CA HIS A 22 -9.06 -6.78 -5.37
C HIS A 22 -8.99 -6.89 -6.88
N ASP A 23 -9.99 -6.36 -7.57
CA ASP A 23 -10.02 -6.40 -9.02
C ASP A 23 -8.89 -5.57 -9.65
N LYS A 24 -8.32 -4.65 -8.87
CA LYS A 24 -7.25 -3.77 -9.37
C LYS A 24 -5.89 -4.12 -8.79
N LEU A 25 -5.79 -5.19 -8.03
CA LEU A 25 -4.53 -5.57 -7.42
C LEU A 25 -3.52 -6.00 -8.47
N VAL A 26 -2.31 -5.50 -8.31
CA VAL A 26 -1.18 -5.85 -9.15
C VAL A 26 -0.12 -6.47 -8.25
N HIS A 27 0.51 -7.53 -8.74
CA HIS A 27 1.58 -8.19 -8.01
C HIS A 27 2.87 -8.04 -8.81
N SER A 28 3.92 -7.53 -8.16
CA SER A 28 5.23 -7.36 -8.78
C SER A 28 6.28 -7.96 -7.89
N GLU A 29 7.23 -8.68 -8.49
CA GLU A 29 8.28 -9.37 -7.74
C GLU A 29 9.64 -8.82 -8.09
N HIS A 30 10.57 -8.94 -7.15
CA HIS A 30 11.98 -8.59 -7.35
C HIS A 30 12.19 -7.13 -7.68
N MET A 31 11.38 -6.25 -7.13
CA MET A 31 11.48 -4.82 -7.39
C MET A 31 12.51 -4.19 -6.46
N LYS A 32 13.45 -3.46 -7.03
CA LYS A 32 14.51 -2.83 -6.24
C LYS A 32 14.01 -1.52 -5.65
N VAL A 33 14.20 -1.36 -4.34
CA VAL A 33 13.82 -0.15 -3.62
C VAL A 33 14.97 0.84 -3.71
N THR A 34 14.74 1.98 -4.34
CA THR A 34 15.75 3.02 -4.46
C THR A 34 15.68 4.02 -3.32
N SER A 35 14.51 4.15 -2.69
CA SER A 35 14.32 5.09 -1.58
C SER A 35 13.24 4.55 -0.65
N HIS A 36 13.43 4.72 0.64
CA HIS A 36 12.45 4.34 1.65
C HIS A 36 12.41 5.41 2.73
N VAL A 37 11.29 6.14 2.78
CA VAL A 37 11.08 7.20 3.77
C VAL A 37 10.02 6.75 4.74
N GLN A 38 10.28 6.91 6.04
CA GLN A 38 9.34 6.58 7.10
C GLN A 38 9.04 7.86 7.87
N ARG A 39 7.76 8.21 7.98
CA ARG A 39 7.32 9.41 8.70
C ARG A 39 6.25 9.07 9.70
N GLU A 40 6.37 9.64 10.89
CA GLU A 40 5.33 9.51 11.89
C GLU A 40 4.15 10.42 11.54
N CYS A 41 2.96 9.87 11.59
CA CYS A 41 1.74 10.62 11.35
C CYS A 41 0.67 10.06 12.30
N ASP A 42 0.38 10.82 13.35
CA ASP A 42 -0.49 10.38 14.43
C ASP A 42 0.03 9.10 15.06
N GLU A 43 -0.73 8.03 15.04
CA GLU A 43 -0.31 6.75 15.62
C GLU A 43 0.34 5.83 14.61
N TRP A 44 0.54 6.30 13.38
CA TRP A 44 1.01 5.47 12.29
C TRP A 44 2.36 5.93 11.78
N ILE A 45 3.11 4.99 11.24
CA ILE A 45 4.30 5.29 10.46
C ILE A 45 3.92 5.14 9.00
N VAL A 46 3.97 6.24 8.26
CA VAL A 46 3.69 6.23 6.83
C VAL A 46 4.98 5.92 6.09
N ASN A 47 4.96 4.84 5.32
CA ASN A 47 6.11 4.40 4.55
C ASN A 47 5.92 4.78 3.09
N THR A 48 6.93 5.40 2.51
CA THR A 48 6.93 5.76 1.09
C THR A 48 8.15 5.14 0.44
N LEU A 49 7.90 4.30 -0.56
CA LEU A 49 8.97 3.66 -1.31
C LEU A 49 9.00 4.19 -2.74
N MET A 50 10.21 4.40 -3.24
CA MET A 50 10.42 4.58 -4.67
C MET A 50 11.12 3.36 -5.19
N LEU A 51 10.63 2.84 -6.31
CA LEU A 51 11.21 1.65 -6.93
C LEU A 51 11.97 2.03 -8.18
N ASP A 52 12.98 1.23 -8.49
CA ASP A 52 13.78 1.44 -9.69
C ASP A 52 12.91 1.38 -10.93
N LYS A 53 13.07 2.36 -11.82
CA LYS A 53 12.34 2.48 -13.10
C LYS A 53 10.84 2.74 -12.95
N VAL A 54 10.38 3.10 -11.77
CA VAL A 54 8.99 3.46 -11.53
C VAL A 54 8.93 4.85 -10.92
N ASP A 55 8.14 5.73 -11.53
CA ASP A 55 8.08 7.13 -11.12
C ASP A 55 7.00 7.44 -10.08
N VAL A 56 6.20 6.44 -9.72
CA VAL A 56 5.07 6.64 -8.81
C VAL A 56 5.45 6.11 -7.44
N PRO A 57 5.19 6.87 -6.35
CA PRO A 57 5.50 6.37 -5.01
C PRO A 57 4.56 5.26 -4.57
N PHE A 58 5.12 4.33 -3.81
CA PHE A 58 4.37 3.22 -3.20
C PHE A 58 4.25 3.50 -1.72
N LYS A 59 3.02 3.56 -1.20
CA LYS A 59 2.76 3.96 0.18
C LYS A 59 2.03 2.88 0.95
N TYR A 60 2.38 2.76 2.24
CA TYR A 60 1.69 1.90 3.18
C TYR A 60 1.93 2.40 4.60
N LYS A 61 1.12 1.93 5.55
CA LYS A 61 1.20 2.34 6.95
C LYS A 61 1.55 1.17 7.84
N ARG A 62 2.34 1.45 8.88
CA ARG A 62 2.70 0.49 9.92
C ARG A 62 2.60 1.14 11.28
N LYS A 63 2.44 0.32 12.31
CA LYS A 63 2.42 0.83 13.70
C LYS A 63 3.82 1.04 14.24
N LYS A 64 4.82 0.39 13.69
CA LYS A 64 6.20 0.43 14.18
C LYS A 64 7.14 0.87 13.07
N LEU A 65 8.28 1.41 13.50
CA LEU A 65 9.39 1.66 12.57
C LEU A 65 10.09 0.34 12.32
N TYR A 66 10.37 0.09 11.06
CA TYR A 66 11.13 -1.08 10.64
C TYR A 66 12.41 -0.64 9.96
N GLN A 67 13.33 -1.57 9.81
CA GLN A 67 14.57 -1.30 9.11
C GLN A 67 14.26 -0.86 7.68
N SER A 68 15.05 0.11 7.19
CA SER A 68 14.88 0.61 5.82
C SER A 68 15.05 -0.50 4.80
N LEU A 69 14.20 -0.48 3.79
CA LEU A 69 14.26 -1.43 2.69
C LEU A 69 15.09 -0.91 1.52
N GLN A 70 15.66 0.29 1.67
CA GLN A 70 16.46 0.88 0.59
C GLN A 70 17.58 -0.06 0.18
N GLY A 71 17.69 -0.31 -1.11
CA GLY A 71 18.68 -1.22 -1.65
C GLY A 71 18.24 -2.68 -1.69
N GLN A 72 17.11 -3.00 -1.08
CA GLN A 72 16.59 -4.37 -1.08
C GLN A 72 15.68 -4.61 -2.27
N ARG A 73 15.49 -5.88 -2.61
CA ARG A 73 14.49 -6.27 -3.58
C ARG A 73 13.28 -6.81 -2.83
N VAL A 74 12.10 -6.40 -3.28
CA VAL A 74 10.85 -6.73 -2.58
C VAL A 74 9.82 -7.25 -3.55
N ASN A 75 8.88 -8.03 -2.99
CA ASN A 75 7.69 -8.47 -3.69
C ASN A 75 6.52 -7.68 -3.13
N LEU A 76 5.73 -7.10 -4.01
CA LEU A 76 4.67 -6.17 -3.62
C LEU A 76 3.34 -6.59 -4.22
N THR A 77 2.28 -6.40 -3.45
CA THR A 77 0.92 -6.43 -3.97
C THR A 77 0.33 -5.05 -3.69
N TYR A 78 -0.19 -4.41 -4.70
CA TYR A 78 -0.61 -3.02 -4.60
C TYR A 78 -1.71 -2.71 -5.61
N TYR A 79 -2.31 -1.52 -5.48
CA TYR A 79 -3.31 -1.05 -6.43
C TYR A 79 -3.12 0.46 -6.66
N PRO A 80 -3.51 0.97 -7.84
CA PRO A 80 -3.44 2.40 -8.10
C PRO A 80 -4.41 3.16 -7.21
N ASP A 81 -3.95 4.31 -6.72
CA ASP A 81 -4.75 5.15 -5.85
C ASP A 81 -4.34 6.60 -6.10
N SER A 82 -4.98 7.52 -5.43
CA SER A 82 -4.62 8.92 -5.50
C SER A 82 -4.68 9.55 -4.12
N GLU A 83 -3.92 10.62 -3.95
CA GLU A 83 -3.82 11.33 -2.69
C GLU A 83 -3.92 12.82 -2.94
N MET A 84 -4.69 13.52 -2.12
CA MET A 84 -4.81 14.98 -2.24
C MET A 84 -3.76 15.63 -1.37
N ILE A 85 -2.89 16.41 -2.01
CA ILE A 85 -1.86 17.17 -1.32
C ILE A 85 -1.94 18.60 -1.81
N ALA A 86 -2.16 19.53 -0.88
CA ALA A 86 -2.24 20.96 -1.18
C ALA A 86 -3.17 21.28 -2.35
N GLY A 87 -4.31 20.59 -2.40
CA GLY A 87 -5.33 20.81 -3.44
C GLY A 87 -5.08 20.09 -4.75
N PHE A 88 -3.98 19.33 -4.85
CA PHE A 88 -3.65 18.58 -6.06
C PHE A 88 -3.85 17.09 -5.83
N SER A 89 -4.35 16.41 -6.87
CA SER A 89 -4.45 14.96 -6.86
C SER A 89 -3.14 14.37 -7.37
N ILE A 90 -2.52 13.54 -6.54
CA ILE A 90 -1.24 12.93 -6.86
C ILE A 90 -1.43 11.43 -6.97
N GLU A 91 -0.92 10.84 -8.03
CA GLU A 91 -1.01 9.40 -8.25
C GLU A 91 -0.04 8.67 -7.32
N ILE A 92 -0.53 7.65 -6.65
CA ILE A 92 0.27 6.79 -5.80
C ILE A 92 -0.11 5.34 -6.04
N MET A 93 0.72 4.42 -5.54
CA MET A 93 0.37 3.00 -5.45
C MET A 93 0.18 2.66 -3.99
N SER A 94 -0.98 2.11 -3.66
CA SER A 94 -1.31 1.75 -2.29
C SER A 94 -0.93 0.29 -2.08
N VAL A 95 0.02 0.05 -1.18
CA VAL A 95 0.59 -1.28 -0.96
C VAL A 95 -0.24 -2.02 0.09
N VAL A 96 -0.72 -3.22 -0.26
CA VAL A 96 -1.45 -4.06 0.69
C VAL A 96 -0.58 -5.16 1.25
N ARG A 97 0.49 -5.52 0.57
CA ARG A 97 1.41 -6.55 1.04
C ARG A 97 2.80 -6.29 0.51
N ILE A 98 3.80 -6.47 1.36
CA ILE A 98 5.20 -6.31 0.97
C ILE A 98 6.04 -7.35 1.71
N LYS A 99 6.95 -7.99 0.99
CA LYS A 99 7.90 -8.93 1.54
C LYS A 99 9.25 -8.74 0.87
N ILE A 100 10.30 -9.00 1.61
CA ILE A 100 11.64 -9.04 1.02
C ILE A 100 11.74 -10.26 0.11
N SER A 101 12.23 -10.01 -1.08
CA SER A 101 12.37 -11.05 -2.09
C SER A 101 13.52 -12.00 -1.78
#